data_9edc032d292c06f2f32e637129aceff6
#
_entry.id   9edc032d292c06f2f32e637129aceff6
#
_cell.length_a   1.000
_cell.length_b   1.000
_cell.length_c   1.000
_cell.angle_alpha   90.00
_cell.angle_beta   90.00
_cell.angle_gamma   90.00
#
_symmetry.space_group_name_H-M   'P 1'
#
loop_
_entity.id
_entity.type
_entity.pdbx_description
1 polymer ?
#
loop_
_entity_poly.entity_id
_entity_poly.type
_entity_poly.pdbx_seq_one_letter_code
_entity_poly.pdbx_strand_id
1 'polypeptide(L)'
;MLTGVITAMLTPFDESENIDYESTKKLIDLLIKKGINGLFILGTNGEFTSLKYSEKIKFAKFVSKYVSNRVPIIIGAGECSTKSTIELINDLKYLEPYAFSVITPYFHKLSTDELLNHYLKVSESVIQNILLYNIPGLTGNTITSEIYEKLLEKDNIIGIKDSSGSIDLLSSYCKITPKDKAVYVGSDSLFLKSLELGAVGGVSGLSNVIAEDFVKLYELFLLKDFNNAKLYQERVNDFRLKMKVGTAPSMLKYTLSKDKVIEKYTRFPIQPFMEEEK
;
A
#
# COMPACT_ATOMS: atom_id res chain seq x y z
N MET A 1 -13.53 9.36 -6.30
CA MET A 1 -12.17 8.79 -6.42
C MET A 1 -11.38 9.15 -5.17
N LEU A 2 -10.65 8.19 -4.57
CA LEU A 2 -9.72 8.46 -3.47
C LEU A 2 -8.43 9.08 -4.04
N THR A 3 -7.97 10.20 -3.45
CA THR A 3 -6.77 10.93 -3.90
C THR A 3 -5.86 11.23 -2.71
N GLY A 4 -4.61 11.62 -2.96
CA GLY A 4 -3.69 12.08 -1.92
C GLY A 4 -2.85 10.97 -1.27
N VAL A 5 -2.66 11.07 0.03
CA VAL A 5 -1.74 10.23 0.80
C VAL A 5 -2.48 9.05 1.42
N ILE A 6 -2.18 7.84 0.97
CA ILE A 6 -2.70 6.60 1.52
C ILE A 6 -1.55 5.91 2.27
N THR A 7 -1.72 5.63 3.55
CA THR A 7 -0.68 4.94 4.32
C THR A 7 -0.77 3.43 4.14
N ALA A 8 0.31 2.81 3.62
CA ALA A 8 0.50 1.36 3.66
C ALA A 8 0.81 0.96 5.11
N MET A 9 -0.26 0.82 5.90
CA MET A 9 -0.21 0.69 7.36
C MET A 9 0.50 -0.59 7.79
N LEU A 10 1.35 -0.45 8.80
CA LEU A 10 2.00 -1.55 9.50
C LEU A 10 0.96 -2.39 10.25
N THR A 11 1.28 -3.67 10.47
CA THR A 11 0.58 -4.53 11.43
C THR A 11 1.41 -4.58 12.70
N PRO A 12 1.01 -3.91 13.80
CA PRO A 12 1.72 -4.00 15.08
C PRO A 12 1.68 -5.40 15.65
N PHE A 13 2.81 -5.85 16.22
CA PHE A 13 2.91 -7.12 16.93
C PHE A 13 3.45 -6.90 18.33
N ASP A 14 3.08 -7.82 19.25
CA ASP A 14 3.70 -7.96 20.55
C ASP A 14 5.00 -8.80 20.48
N GLU A 15 5.69 -8.95 21.60
CA GLU A 15 6.93 -9.74 21.73
C GLU A 15 6.74 -11.22 21.38
N SER A 16 5.52 -11.74 21.51
CA SER A 16 5.16 -13.12 21.15
C SER A 16 4.67 -13.25 19.72
N GLU A 17 4.88 -12.24 18.87
CA GLU A 17 4.46 -12.17 17.47
C GLU A 17 2.93 -12.21 17.26
N ASN A 18 2.13 -11.96 18.28
CA ASN A 18 0.69 -11.80 18.12
C ASN A 18 0.37 -10.39 17.63
N ILE A 19 -0.73 -10.23 16.91
CA ILE A 19 -1.20 -8.91 16.48
C ILE A 19 -1.58 -8.09 17.73
N ASP A 20 -0.96 -6.93 17.88
CA ASP A 20 -1.28 -5.96 18.95
C ASP A 20 -2.37 -5.00 18.49
N TYR A 21 -3.59 -5.30 18.89
CA TYR A 21 -4.76 -4.51 18.54
C TYR A 21 -4.81 -3.14 19.23
N GLU A 22 -4.24 -3.00 20.43
CA GLU A 22 -4.22 -1.70 21.12
C GLU A 22 -3.23 -0.74 20.48
N SER A 23 -2.04 -1.21 20.13
CA SER A 23 -1.09 -0.44 19.33
C SER A 23 -1.63 -0.13 17.91
N THR A 24 -2.42 -1.04 17.35
CA THR A 24 -3.11 -0.80 16.06
C THR A 24 -4.05 0.40 16.15
N LYS A 25 -4.83 0.54 17.23
CA LYS A 25 -5.70 1.72 17.45
C LYS A 25 -4.88 3.01 17.52
N LYS A 26 -3.81 3.01 18.33
CA LYS A 26 -2.93 4.18 18.47
C LYS A 26 -2.35 4.61 17.13
N LEU A 27 -1.89 3.67 16.32
CA LEU A 27 -1.35 3.95 14.98
C LEU A 27 -2.42 4.54 14.07
N ILE A 28 -3.62 3.96 14.01
CA ILE A 28 -4.73 4.47 13.20
C ILE A 28 -5.06 5.92 13.60
N ASP A 29 -5.23 6.20 14.89
CA ASP A 29 -5.58 7.52 15.39
C ASP A 29 -4.49 8.55 15.09
N LEU A 30 -3.21 8.17 15.24
CA LEU A 30 -2.08 9.01 14.88
C LEU A 30 -2.10 9.37 13.39
N LEU A 31 -2.28 8.37 12.51
CA LEU A 31 -2.26 8.57 11.06
C LEU A 31 -3.42 9.47 10.61
N ILE A 32 -4.63 9.22 11.11
CA ILE A 32 -5.80 10.05 10.80
C ILE A 32 -5.58 11.48 11.30
N LYS A 33 -5.06 11.66 12.52
CA LYS A 33 -4.73 12.99 13.07
C LYS A 33 -3.69 13.73 12.22
N LYS A 34 -2.75 13.01 11.59
CA LYS A 34 -1.74 13.58 10.68
C LYS A 34 -2.28 13.90 9.29
N GLY A 35 -3.56 13.68 9.02
CA GLY A 35 -4.26 14.15 7.82
C GLY A 35 -4.11 13.22 6.61
N ILE A 36 -3.82 11.93 6.78
CA ILE A 36 -3.82 11.00 5.65
C ILE A 36 -5.20 10.89 5.01
N ASN A 37 -5.24 10.59 3.72
CA ASN A 37 -6.48 10.47 2.94
C ASN A 37 -7.08 9.06 2.94
N GLY A 38 -6.31 8.05 3.34
CA GLY A 38 -6.77 6.67 3.39
C GLY A 38 -5.76 5.72 4.02
N LEU A 39 -6.23 4.53 4.35
CA LEU A 39 -5.41 3.42 4.85
C LEU A 39 -5.37 2.29 3.83
N PHE A 40 -4.19 1.72 3.63
CA PHE A 40 -4.01 0.46 2.92
C PHE A 40 -3.48 -0.58 3.91
N ILE A 41 -4.32 -1.53 4.29
CA ILE A 41 -4.00 -2.61 5.23
C ILE A 41 -3.72 -3.92 4.51
N LEU A 42 -3.07 -4.86 5.18
CA LEU A 42 -2.65 -6.16 4.63
C LEU A 42 -1.79 -6.01 3.36
N GLY A 43 -1.01 -4.93 3.29
CA GLY A 43 0.00 -4.72 2.25
C GLY A 43 1.36 -5.26 2.67
N THR A 44 2.38 -5.00 1.84
CA THR A 44 3.77 -5.45 2.05
C THR A 44 4.34 -4.96 3.38
N ASN A 45 4.15 -3.67 3.72
CA ASN A 45 4.60 -3.14 5.01
C ASN A 45 3.79 -3.68 6.19
N GLY A 46 2.57 -4.14 5.97
CA GLY A 46 1.75 -4.84 6.97
C GLY A 46 2.13 -6.31 7.15
N GLU A 47 3.23 -6.77 6.53
CA GLU A 47 3.76 -8.14 6.64
C GLU A 47 2.70 -9.22 6.29
N PHE A 48 1.85 -8.95 5.30
CA PHE A 48 0.69 -9.79 4.97
C PHE A 48 1.06 -11.25 4.64
N THR A 49 2.26 -11.47 4.10
CA THR A 49 2.75 -12.83 3.76
C THR A 49 3.07 -13.67 4.99
N SER A 50 3.30 -13.03 6.15
CA SER A 50 3.58 -13.69 7.43
C SER A 50 2.31 -13.90 8.28
N LEU A 51 1.15 -13.42 7.82
CA LEU A 51 -0.12 -13.56 8.51
C LEU A 51 -0.86 -14.82 8.05
N LYS A 52 -1.41 -15.58 9.01
CA LYS A 52 -2.34 -16.67 8.70
C LYS A 52 -3.61 -16.11 8.08
N TYR A 53 -4.29 -16.90 7.27
CA TYR A 53 -5.57 -16.51 6.63
C TYR A 53 -6.58 -15.97 7.66
N SER A 54 -6.76 -16.69 8.78
CA SER A 54 -7.66 -16.25 9.85
C SER A 54 -7.25 -14.95 10.52
N GLU A 55 -5.94 -14.64 10.58
CA GLU A 55 -5.42 -13.38 11.10
C GLU A 55 -5.72 -12.21 10.16
N LYS A 56 -5.57 -12.41 8.84
CA LYS A 56 -5.93 -11.42 7.82
C LYS A 56 -7.40 -11.00 7.97
N ILE A 57 -8.32 -11.98 8.09
CA ILE A 57 -9.74 -11.72 8.28
C ILE A 57 -10.02 -10.96 9.59
N LYS A 58 -9.45 -11.44 10.71
CA LYS A 58 -9.64 -10.80 12.03
C LYS A 58 -9.09 -9.37 12.03
N PHE A 59 -7.91 -9.16 11.47
CA PHE A 59 -7.28 -7.84 11.40
C PHE A 59 -8.07 -6.87 10.54
N ALA A 60 -8.47 -7.28 9.33
CA ALA A 60 -9.30 -6.44 8.45
C ALA A 60 -10.62 -6.04 9.12
N LYS A 61 -11.32 -7.00 9.75
CA LYS A 61 -12.56 -6.74 10.51
C LYS A 61 -12.32 -5.76 11.65
N PHE A 62 -11.25 -5.94 12.41
CA PHE A 62 -10.92 -5.05 13.53
C PHE A 62 -10.65 -3.63 13.05
N VAL A 63 -9.76 -3.47 12.05
CA VAL A 63 -9.40 -2.16 11.52
C VAL A 63 -10.62 -1.45 10.92
N SER A 64 -11.42 -2.14 10.08
CA SER A 64 -12.62 -1.55 9.48
C SER A 64 -13.60 -1.06 10.54
N LYS A 65 -13.83 -1.86 11.58
CA LYS A 65 -14.70 -1.48 12.70
C LYS A 65 -14.14 -0.27 13.46
N TYR A 66 -12.84 -0.25 13.73
CA TYR A 66 -12.23 0.82 14.52
C TYR A 66 -12.10 2.14 13.75
N VAL A 67 -11.75 2.06 12.47
CA VAL A 67 -11.71 3.25 11.59
C VAL A 67 -13.08 3.87 11.45
N SER A 68 -14.16 3.07 11.41
CA SER A 68 -15.55 3.54 11.41
C SER A 68 -15.80 4.67 10.41
N ASN A 69 -15.39 4.47 9.16
CA ASN A 69 -15.54 5.41 8.03
C ASN A 69 -14.85 6.77 8.20
N ARG A 70 -13.97 6.95 9.19
CA ARG A 70 -13.19 8.21 9.34
C ARG A 70 -12.29 8.49 8.14
N VAL A 71 -11.77 7.44 7.50
CA VAL A 71 -11.04 7.49 6.23
C VAL A 71 -11.34 6.23 5.41
N PRO A 72 -11.26 6.27 4.08
CA PRO A 72 -11.37 5.08 3.23
C PRO A 72 -10.30 4.03 3.54
N ILE A 73 -10.66 2.75 3.41
CA ILE A 73 -9.74 1.62 3.60
C ILE A 73 -9.61 0.85 2.28
N ILE A 74 -8.37 0.59 1.88
CA ILE A 74 -8.01 -0.40 0.86
C ILE A 74 -7.50 -1.64 1.58
N ILE A 75 -8.01 -2.82 1.23
CA ILE A 75 -7.61 -4.08 1.84
C ILE A 75 -6.78 -4.89 0.85
N GLY A 76 -5.56 -5.27 1.21
CA GLY A 76 -4.76 -6.21 0.45
C GLY A 76 -5.38 -7.60 0.48
N ALA A 77 -5.68 -8.16 -0.71
CA ALA A 77 -6.32 -9.46 -0.86
C ALA A 77 -5.62 -10.39 -1.85
N GLY A 78 -4.52 -9.94 -2.47
CA GLY A 78 -3.74 -10.76 -3.41
C GLY A 78 -3.03 -11.91 -2.70
N GLU A 79 -3.20 -13.11 -3.24
CA GLU A 79 -2.57 -14.35 -2.82
C GLU A 79 -1.79 -14.99 -3.99
N CYS A 80 -1.02 -16.06 -3.75
CA CYS A 80 -0.31 -16.76 -4.81
C CYS A 80 -1.22 -17.41 -5.85
N SER A 81 -2.47 -17.75 -5.48
CA SER A 81 -3.43 -18.37 -6.41
C SER A 81 -4.64 -17.49 -6.66
N THR A 82 -5.18 -17.56 -7.88
CA THR A 82 -6.43 -16.88 -8.26
C THR A 82 -7.58 -17.29 -7.34
N LYS A 83 -7.68 -18.59 -7.01
CA LYS A 83 -8.73 -19.11 -6.13
C LYS A 83 -8.67 -18.49 -4.74
N SER A 84 -7.50 -18.51 -4.10
CA SER A 84 -7.33 -17.95 -2.75
C SER A 84 -7.55 -16.43 -2.72
N THR A 85 -7.19 -15.70 -3.78
CA THR A 85 -7.48 -14.27 -3.93
C THR A 85 -8.98 -14.02 -3.94
N ILE A 86 -9.74 -14.78 -4.74
CA ILE A 86 -11.21 -14.67 -4.82
C ILE A 86 -11.86 -15.03 -3.49
N GLU A 87 -11.40 -16.09 -2.83
CA GLU A 87 -11.89 -16.52 -1.52
C GLU A 87 -11.70 -15.42 -0.48
N LEU A 88 -10.50 -14.82 -0.39
CA LEU A 88 -10.22 -13.76 0.58
C LEU A 88 -11.07 -12.51 0.33
N ILE A 89 -11.27 -12.10 -0.94
CA ILE A 89 -12.17 -11.00 -1.28
C ILE A 89 -13.60 -11.33 -0.83
N ASN A 90 -14.10 -12.53 -1.13
CA ASN A 90 -15.44 -12.93 -0.78
C ASN A 90 -15.68 -12.99 0.74
N ASP A 91 -14.67 -13.42 1.51
CA ASP A 91 -14.76 -13.47 2.98
C ASP A 91 -14.69 -12.08 3.63
N LEU A 92 -14.16 -11.08 2.92
CA LEU A 92 -14.01 -9.70 3.42
C LEU A 92 -14.96 -8.69 2.78
N LYS A 93 -15.70 -9.06 1.72
CA LYS A 93 -16.56 -8.12 0.97
C LYS A 93 -17.62 -7.41 1.81
N TYR A 94 -18.09 -8.05 2.89
CA TYR A 94 -19.07 -7.47 3.81
C TYR A 94 -18.56 -6.27 4.62
N LEU A 95 -17.23 -6.03 4.60
CA LEU A 95 -16.60 -4.86 5.20
C LEU A 95 -16.70 -3.60 4.32
N GLU A 96 -17.15 -3.76 3.08
CA GLU A 96 -17.34 -2.69 2.10
C GLU A 96 -16.15 -1.73 1.99
N PRO A 97 -14.91 -2.25 1.78
CA PRO A 97 -13.75 -1.37 1.64
C PRO A 97 -13.87 -0.52 0.37
N TYR A 98 -13.12 0.58 0.31
CA TYR A 98 -13.00 1.38 -0.91
C TYR A 98 -12.57 0.54 -2.12
N ALA A 99 -11.61 -0.36 -1.92
CA ALA A 99 -11.18 -1.35 -2.91
C ALA A 99 -10.44 -2.52 -2.25
N PHE A 100 -10.40 -3.65 -2.94
CA PHE A 100 -9.43 -4.70 -2.68
C PHE A 100 -8.19 -4.50 -3.56
N SER A 101 -7.01 -4.43 -2.94
CA SER A 101 -5.76 -4.36 -3.68
C SER A 101 -5.24 -5.76 -3.96
N VAL A 102 -5.07 -6.08 -5.25
CA VAL A 102 -4.61 -7.39 -5.69
C VAL A 102 -3.19 -7.27 -6.25
N ILE A 103 -2.21 -7.73 -5.46
CA ILE A 103 -0.81 -7.85 -5.88
C ILE A 103 -0.68 -8.93 -6.95
N THR A 104 0.28 -8.80 -7.87
CA THR A 104 0.60 -9.88 -8.81
C THR A 104 0.93 -11.16 -8.03
N PRO A 105 0.48 -12.34 -8.49
CA PRO A 105 0.95 -13.59 -7.89
C PRO A 105 2.48 -13.59 -7.75
N TYR A 106 2.97 -14.15 -6.67
CA TYR A 106 4.40 -14.15 -6.32
C TYR A 106 4.94 -15.56 -6.23
N PHE A 107 6.27 -15.71 -6.18
CA PHE A 107 7.03 -16.95 -6.17
C PHE A 107 7.23 -17.54 -7.58
N HIS A 108 6.19 -17.81 -8.36
CA HIS A 108 6.33 -18.28 -9.74
C HIS A 108 6.31 -17.11 -10.72
N LYS A 109 7.24 -17.14 -11.71
CA LYS A 109 7.20 -16.23 -12.83
C LYS A 109 6.13 -16.69 -13.81
N LEU A 110 5.17 -15.84 -14.07
CA LEU A 110 4.05 -16.09 -14.98
C LEU A 110 4.33 -15.52 -16.37
N SER A 111 3.75 -16.15 -17.39
CA SER A 111 3.65 -15.54 -18.71
C SER A 111 2.66 -14.37 -18.71
N THR A 112 2.71 -13.55 -19.76
CA THR A 112 1.79 -12.41 -19.95
C THR A 112 0.33 -12.86 -19.91
N ASP A 113 0.02 -13.97 -20.58
CA ASP A 113 -1.36 -14.49 -20.68
C ASP A 113 -1.83 -15.08 -19.33
N GLU A 114 -0.96 -15.78 -18.60
CA GLU A 114 -1.30 -16.30 -17.27
C GLU A 114 -1.59 -15.16 -16.29
N LEU A 115 -0.78 -14.09 -16.31
CA LEU A 115 -0.99 -12.93 -15.44
C LEU A 115 -2.27 -12.16 -15.83
N LEU A 116 -2.52 -11.94 -17.11
CA LEU A 116 -3.74 -11.34 -17.60
C LEU A 116 -4.97 -12.16 -17.19
N ASN A 117 -4.95 -13.48 -17.43
CA ASN A 117 -6.04 -14.37 -17.09
C ASN A 117 -6.30 -14.46 -15.58
N HIS A 118 -5.25 -14.35 -14.74
CA HIS A 118 -5.42 -14.24 -13.30
C HIS A 118 -6.33 -13.05 -12.93
N TYR A 119 -6.01 -11.86 -13.41
CA TYR A 119 -6.77 -10.65 -13.10
C TYR A 119 -8.17 -10.63 -13.71
N LEU A 120 -8.31 -11.14 -14.93
CA LEU A 120 -9.63 -11.27 -15.56
C LEU A 120 -10.54 -12.18 -14.74
N LYS A 121 -10.06 -13.35 -14.32
CA LYS A 121 -10.83 -14.27 -13.48
C LYS A 121 -11.17 -13.67 -12.11
N VAL A 122 -10.25 -12.93 -11.48
CA VAL A 122 -10.56 -12.23 -10.22
C VAL A 122 -11.65 -11.20 -10.46
N SER A 123 -11.50 -10.32 -11.46
CA SER A 123 -12.47 -9.28 -11.80
C SER A 123 -13.87 -9.84 -12.11
N GLU A 124 -13.95 -10.92 -12.86
CA GLU A 124 -15.21 -11.57 -13.24
C GLU A 124 -15.89 -12.33 -12.08
N SER A 125 -15.14 -12.67 -11.04
CA SER A 125 -15.66 -13.45 -9.89
C SER A 125 -16.17 -12.57 -8.75
N VAL A 126 -15.94 -11.25 -8.78
CA VAL A 126 -16.32 -10.33 -7.71
C VAL A 126 -16.87 -9.02 -8.29
N ILE A 127 -17.77 -8.38 -7.55
CA ILE A 127 -18.36 -7.07 -7.92
C ILE A 127 -17.64 -5.89 -7.25
N GLN A 128 -16.76 -6.18 -6.29
CA GLN A 128 -16.03 -5.18 -5.52
C GLN A 128 -14.98 -4.48 -6.38
N ASN A 129 -14.68 -3.24 -6.03
CA ASN A 129 -13.59 -2.49 -6.64
C ASN A 129 -12.26 -3.18 -6.42
N ILE A 130 -11.48 -3.34 -7.50
CA ILE A 130 -10.14 -3.92 -7.51
C ILE A 130 -9.14 -2.82 -7.85
N LEU A 131 -8.13 -2.65 -7.00
CA LEU A 131 -6.94 -1.88 -7.27
C LEU A 131 -5.79 -2.84 -7.59
N LEU A 132 -5.32 -2.84 -8.82
CA LEU A 132 -4.17 -3.65 -9.23
C LEU A 132 -2.92 -3.21 -8.43
N TYR A 133 -2.04 -4.16 -8.10
CA TYR A 133 -0.80 -3.82 -7.40
C TYR A 133 0.42 -4.43 -8.09
N ASN A 134 1.22 -3.56 -8.69
CA ASN A 134 2.46 -3.89 -9.38
C ASN A 134 3.67 -3.63 -8.50
N ILE A 135 4.42 -4.69 -8.13
CA ILE A 135 5.67 -4.61 -7.36
C ILE A 135 6.65 -5.70 -7.80
N PRO A 136 7.18 -5.60 -9.03
CA PRO A 136 7.96 -6.67 -9.65
C PRO A 136 9.22 -7.06 -8.86
N GLY A 137 9.82 -6.13 -8.13
CA GLY A 137 10.99 -6.39 -7.29
C GLY A 137 10.76 -7.42 -6.18
N LEU A 138 9.51 -7.65 -5.76
CA LEU A 138 9.16 -8.62 -4.72
C LEU A 138 8.39 -9.84 -5.26
N THR A 139 7.69 -9.68 -6.38
CA THR A 139 6.84 -10.76 -6.92
C THR A 139 7.47 -11.49 -8.09
N GLY A 140 8.42 -10.87 -8.79
CA GLY A 140 8.98 -11.39 -10.04
C GLY A 140 8.06 -11.21 -11.27
N ASN A 141 6.84 -10.68 -11.07
CA ASN A 141 5.84 -10.49 -12.13
C ASN A 141 5.53 -9.00 -12.30
N THR A 142 5.42 -8.57 -13.55
CA THR A 142 5.15 -7.16 -13.90
C THR A 142 3.82 -7.05 -14.64
N ILE A 143 2.93 -6.17 -14.19
CA ILE A 143 1.79 -5.74 -14.99
C ILE A 143 2.33 -4.77 -16.02
N THR A 144 2.46 -5.21 -17.29
CA THR A 144 2.90 -4.31 -18.38
C THR A 144 1.79 -3.34 -18.76
N SER A 145 2.12 -2.30 -19.54
CA SER A 145 1.12 -1.36 -20.03
C SER A 145 0.04 -2.04 -20.87
N GLU A 146 0.42 -3.06 -21.65
CA GLU A 146 -0.50 -3.83 -22.49
C GLU A 146 -1.47 -4.69 -21.65
N ILE A 147 -0.97 -5.30 -20.57
CA ILE A 147 -1.83 -6.03 -19.61
C ILE A 147 -2.78 -5.04 -18.93
N TYR A 148 -2.27 -3.91 -18.47
CA TYR A 148 -3.07 -2.91 -17.78
C TYR A 148 -4.16 -2.33 -18.68
N GLU A 149 -3.85 -2.00 -19.92
CA GLU A 149 -4.81 -1.48 -20.89
C GLU A 149 -6.00 -2.42 -21.09
N LYS A 150 -5.74 -3.73 -21.29
CA LYS A 150 -6.79 -4.75 -21.39
C LYS A 150 -7.64 -4.86 -20.10
N LEU A 151 -7.01 -4.71 -18.93
CA LEU A 151 -7.70 -4.79 -17.65
C LEU A 151 -8.56 -3.54 -17.37
N LEU A 152 -8.21 -2.38 -17.94
CA LEU A 152 -9.00 -1.15 -17.84
C LEU A 152 -10.40 -1.27 -18.47
N GLU A 153 -10.64 -2.26 -19.35
CA GLU A 153 -11.96 -2.56 -19.92
C GLU A 153 -12.96 -3.11 -18.88
N LYS A 154 -12.47 -3.56 -17.72
CA LYS A 154 -13.32 -4.06 -16.64
C LYS A 154 -13.76 -2.91 -15.71
N ASP A 155 -15.06 -2.76 -15.51
CA ASP A 155 -15.63 -1.65 -14.72
C ASP A 155 -15.16 -1.64 -13.27
N ASN A 156 -15.01 -2.81 -12.66
CA ASN A 156 -14.60 -2.95 -11.27
C ASN A 156 -13.07 -2.84 -11.04
N ILE A 157 -12.26 -2.74 -12.10
CA ILE A 157 -10.84 -2.39 -11.98
C ILE A 157 -10.74 -0.87 -11.96
N ILE A 158 -10.52 -0.31 -10.78
CA ILE A 158 -10.54 1.14 -10.53
C ILE A 158 -9.18 1.82 -10.70
N GLY A 159 -8.15 1.07 -11.04
CA GLY A 159 -6.81 1.61 -11.27
C GLY A 159 -5.68 0.70 -10.84
N ILE A 160 -4.50 1.30 -10.68
CA ILE A 160 -3.26 0.59 -10.35
C ILE A 160 -2.44 1.35 -9.30
N LYS A 161 -1.84 0.60 -8.35
CA LYS A 161 -0.73 1.03 -7.52
C LYS A 161 0.57 0.50 -8.12
N ASP A 162 1.50 1.38 -8.46
CA ASP A 162 2.79 1.00 -9.00
C ASP A 162 3.94 1.24 -8.01
N SER A 163 4.64 0.17 -7.67
CA SER A 163 5.85 0.15 -6.86
C SER A 163 7.07 -0.40 -7.63
N SER A 164 7.05 -0.35 -8.95
CA SER A 164 8.16 -0.80 -9.80
C SER A 164 9.41 0.08 -9.64
N GLY A 165 9.23 1.36 -9.28
CA GLY A 165 10.29 2.36 -9.28
C GLY A 165 10.67 2.86 -10.68
N SER A 166 9.99 2.42 -11.74
CA SER A 166 10.20 2.85 -13.12
C SER A 166 9.33 4.07 -13.45
N ILE A 167 9.97 5.20 -13.74
CA ILE A 167 9.27 6.41 -14.19
C ILE A 167 8.57 6.18 -15.54
N ASP A 168 9.21 5.44 -16.45
CA ASP A 168 8.65 5.18 -17.78
C ASP A 168 7.38 4.34 -17.69
N LEU A 169 7.38 3.28 -16.87
CA LEU A 169 6.21 2.43 -16.67
C LEU A 169 5.08 3.22 -15.99
N LEU A 170 5.40 3.97 -14.95
CA LEU A 170 4.44 4.84 -14.26
C LEU A 170 3.84 5.88 -15.22
N SER A 171 4.67 6.53 -16.06
CA SER A 171 4.21 7.48 -17.08
C SER A 171 3.29 6.82 -18.09
N SER A 172 3.59 5.59 -18.52
CA SER A 172 2.73 4.85 -19.45
C SER A 172 1.37 4.54 -18.82
N TYR A 173 1.32 4.13 -17.55
CA TYR A 173 0.05 3.94 -16.84
C TYR A 173 -0.76 5.23 -16.75
N CYS A 174 -0.13 6.35 -16.37
CA CYS A 174 -0.84 7.63 -16.29
C CYS A 174 -1.43 8.07 -17.62
N LYS A 175 -0.75 7.78 -18.76
CA LYS A 175 -1.21 8.16 -20.10
C LYS A 175 -2.43 7.38 -20.56
N ILE A 176 -2.53 6.08 -20.21
CA ILE A 176 -3.62 5.20 -20.68
C ILE A 176 -4.79 5.11 -19.72
N THR A 177 -4.62 5.58 -18.48
CA THR A 177 -5.67 5.49 -17.44
C THR A 177 -6.78 6.50 -17.72
N PRO A 178 -8.04 6.07 -17.84
CA PRO A 178 -9.19 6.95 -17.94
C PRO A 178 -9.36 7.86 -16.71
N LYS A 179 -10.04 9.00 -16.87
CA LYS A 179 -10.20 10.01 -15.81
C LYS A 179 -10.98 9.53 -14.57
N ASP A 180 -11.79 8.51 -14.72
CA ASP A 180 -12.58 7.88 -13.66
C ASP A 180 -11.82 6.77 -12.91
N LYS A 181 -10.61 6.43 -13.38
CA LYS A 181 -9.73 5.43 -12.76
C LYS A 181 -8.44 6.09 -12.24
N ALA A 182 -7.72 5.39 -11.37
CA ALA A 182 -6.63 5.97 -10.59
C ALA A 182 -5.27 5.30 -10.82
N VAL A 183 -4.21 6.09 -10.88
CA VAL A 183 -2.83 5.62 -10.72
C VAL A 183 -2.29 6.13 -9.39
N TYR A 184 -1.78 5.23 -8.57
CA TYR A 184 -1.08 5.57 -7.32
C TYR A 184 0.38 5.13 -7.39
N VAL A 185 1.28 6.00 -6.96
CA VAL A 185 2.69 5.60 -6.78
C VAL A 185 2.88 4.88 -5.45
N GLY A 186 3.66 3.81 -5.45
CA GLY A 186 4.08 3.10 -4.23
C GLY A 186 5.56 3.36 -3.87
N SER A 187 6.31 4.04 -4.75
CA SER A 187 7.70 4.42 -4.53
C SER A 187 7.77 5.83 -3.95
N ASP A 188 8.04 5.94 -2.65
CA ASP A 188 8.07 7.21 -1.91
C ASP A 188 8.98 8.28 -2.53
N SER A 189 10.12 7.87 -3.13
CA SER A 189 11.04 8.80 -3.80
C SER A 189 10.50 9.40 -5.11
N LEU A 190 9.43 8.85 -5.65
CA LEU A 190 8.80 9.31 -6.88
C LEU A 190 7.47 10.02 -6.63
N PHE A 191 7.11 10.32 -5.36
CA PHE A 191 5.79 10.81 -5.01
C PHE A 191 5.43 12.10 -5.77
N LEU A 192 6.25 13.16 -5.66
CA LEU A 192 6.02 14.41 -6.38
C LEU A 192 6.06 14.20 -7.90
N LYS A 193 7.04 13.45 -8.39
CA LYS A 193 7.16 13.19 -9.84
C LYS A 193 5.95 12.46 -10.41
N SER A 194 5.38 11.54 -9.65
CA SER A 194 4.17 10.82 -10.04
C SER A 194 2.95 11.74 -10.18
N LEU A 195 2.80 12.70 -9.26
CA LEU A 195 1.74 13.70 -9.33
C LEU A 195 1.87 14.58 -10.58
N GLU A 196 3.10 14.98 -10.94
CA GLU A 196 3.39 15.72 -12.18
C GLU A 196 3.04 14.91 -13.44
N LEU A 197 3.13 13.58 -13.39
CA LEU A 197 2.78 12.68 -14.49
C LEU A 197 1.28 12.37 -14.58
N GLY A 198 0.49 12.77 -13.57
CA GLY A 198 -0.96 12.56 -13.55
C GLY A 198 -1.44 11.49 -12.58
N ALA A 199 -0.57 10.94 -11.72
CA ALA A 199 -1.03 10.10 -10.62
C ALA A 199 -1.90 10.92 -9.65
N VAL A 200 -2.89 10.28 -9.04
CA VAL A 200 -3.85 10.97 -8.16
C VAL A 200 -3.39 11.00 -6.69
N GLY A 201 -2.30 10.34 -6.39
CA GLY A 201 -1.73 10.23 -5.05
C GLY A 201 -0.74 9.08 -4.93
N GLY A 202 -0.43 8.69 -3.70
CA GLY A 202 0.48 7.57 -3.45
C GLY A 202 0.09 6.73 -2.25
N VAL A 203 0.54 5.47 -2.29
CA VAL A 203 0.39 4.51 -1.20
C VAL A 203 1.77 4.31 -0.56
N SER A 204 2.04 5.09 0.47
CA SER A 204 3.35 5.24 1.09
C SER A 204 3.56 4.33 2.29
N GLY A 205 4.73 3.68 2.37
CA GLY A 205 5.19 3.01 3.58
C GLY A 205 5.76 3.98 4.60
N LEU A 206 6.54 4.96 4.16
CA LEU A 206 7.18 5.95 5.04
C LEU A 206 6.15 6.85 5.74
N SER A 207 4.96 7.01 5.16
CA SER A 207 3.88 7.79 5.78
C SER A 207 3.37 7.20 7.11
N ASN A 208 3.73 5.97 7.49
CA ASN A 208 3.52 5.49 8.86
C ASN A 208 4.24 6.38 9.90
N VAL A 209 5.37 6.98 9.54
CA VAL A 209 6.20 7.81 10.41
C VAL A 209 6.09 9.28 10.06
N ILE A 210 6.33 9.64 8.79
CA ILE A 210 6.41 11.02 8.31
C ILE A 210 5.17 11.41 7.47
N ALA A 211 3.97 11.02 7.91
CA ALA A 211 2.73 11.32 7.19
C ALA A 211 2.58 12.82 6.86
N GLU A 212 2.93 13.69 7.82
CA GLU A 212 2.81 15.15 7.68
C GLU A 212 3.63 15.71 6.52
N ASP A 213 4.83 15.15 6.27
CA ASP A 213 5.64 15.57 5.13
C ASP A 213 4.98 15.22 3.79
N PHE A 214 4.36 14.03 3.68
CA PHE A 214 3.61 13.64 2.48
C PHE A 214 2.33 14.45 2.29
N VAL A 215 1.58 14.67 3.37
CA VAL A 215 0.35 15.48 3.33
C VAL A 215 0.69 16.90 2.88
N LYS A 216 1.73 17.50 3.46
CA LYS A 216 2.17 18.85 3.09
C LYS A 216 2.67 18.94 1.66
N LEU A 217 3.45 17.94 1.22
CA LEU A 217 3.88 17.83 -0.18
C LEU A 217 2.67 17.82 -1.12
N TYR A 218 1.67 16.99 -0.83
CA TYR A 218 0.47 16.87 -1.65
C TYR A 218 -0.34 18.17 -1.68
N GLU A 219 -0.54 18.83 -0.54
CA GLU A 219 -1.20 20.14 -0.45
C GLU A 219 -0.50 21.20 -1.30
N LEU A 220 0.83 21.30 -1.19
CA LEU A 220 1.64 22.23 -1.96
C LEU A 220 1.57 21.96 -3.46
N PHE A 221 1.55 20.69 -3.85
CA PHE A 221 1.33 20.30 -5.25
C PHE A 221 -0.02 20.81 -5.76
N LEU A 222 -1.10 20.61 -5.00
CA LEU A 222 -2.45 21.10 -5.37
C LEU A 222 -2.50 22.63 -5.48
N LEU A 223 -1.75 23.33 -4.64
CA LEU A 223 -1.60 24.79 -4.68
C LEU A 223 -0.65 25.27 -5.80
N LYS A 224 -0.04 24.35 -6.56
CA LYS A 224 0.97 24.60 -7.60
C LYS A 224 2.25 25.28 -7.07
N ASP A 225 2.51 25.14 -5.76
CA ASP A 225 3.75 25.58 -5.13
C ASP A 225 4.82 24.48 -5.24
N PHE A 226 5.29 24.26 -6.48
CA PHE A 226 6.21 23.18 -6.80
C PHE A 226 7.58 23.34 -6.13
N ASN A 227 8.02 24.58 -5.87
CA ASN A 227 9.30 24.82 -5.19
C ASN A 227 9.27 24.28 -3.75
N ASN A 228 8.24 24.61 -2.98
CA ASN A 228 8.10 24.09 -1.63
C ASN A 228 7.74 22.59 -1.62
N ALA A 229 6.91 22.11 -2.56
CA ALA A 229 6.65 20.67 -2.71
C ALA A 229 7.94 19.86 -2.90
N LYS A 230 8.90 20.38 -3.69
CA LYS A 230 10.22 19.76 -3.90
C LYS A 230 11.04 19.65 -2.61
N LEU A 231 11.01 20.68 -1.74
CA LEU A 231 11.70 20.62 -0.44
C LEU A 231 11.15 19.49 0.44
N TYR A 232 9.83 19.28 0.43
CA TYR A 232 9.23 18.15 1.16
C TYR A 232 9.58 16.80 0.53
N GLN A 233 9.67 16.72 -0.80
CA GLN A 233 10.15 15.49 -1.46
C GLN A 233 11.62 15.19 -1.07
N GLU A 234 12.47 16.19 -0.95
CA GLU A 234 13.85 16.03 -0.48
C GLU A 234 13.89 15.49 0.96
N ARG A 235 13.06 16.02 1.87
CA ARG A 235 12.93 15.48 3.24
C ARG A 235 12.48 14.01 3.26
N VAL A 236 11.51 13.66 2.41
CA VAL A 236 11.08 12.25 2.24
C VAL A 236 12.24 11.38 1.77
N ASN A 237 13.03 11.86 0.80
CA ASN A 237 14.19 11.13 0.28
C ASN A 237 15.27 10.94 1.34
N ASP A 238 15.58 11.97 2.13
CA ASP A 238 16.54 11.90 3.23
C ASP A 238 16.10 10.91 4.32
N PHE A 239 14.82 10.94 4.69
CA PHE A 239 14.27 9.97 5.62
C PHE A 239 14.33 8.53 5.07
N ARG A 240 13.97 8.35 3.79
CA ARG A 240 14.06 7.06 3.10
C ARG A 240 15.48 6.49 3.12
N LEU A 241 16.50 7.32 2.93
CA LEU A 241 17.90 6.88 2.98
C LEU A 241 18.27 6.34 4.37
N LYS A 242 17.80 6.98 5.44
CA LYS A 242 18.02 6.52 6.82
C LYS A 242 17.34 5.17 7.10
N MET A 243 16.25 4.86 6.40
CA MET A 243 15.52 3.58 6.58
C MET A 243 16.17 2.39 5.85
N LYS A 244 17.22 2.59 5.02
CA LYS A 244 17.86 1.52 4.24
C LYS A 244 18.79 0.60 5.05
N VAL A 245 19.02 0.88 6.32
CA VAL A 245 19.89 0.05 7.19
C VAL A 245 19.23 -1.27 7.62
N GLY A 246 17.95 -1.45 7.35
CA GLY A 246 17.20 -2.66 7.66
C GLY A 246 16.03 -2.88 6.70
N THR A 247 15.21 -3.89 6.96
CA THR A 247 13.96 -4.11 6.20
C THR A 247 12.94 -3.03 6.53
N ALA A 248 12.12 -2.62 5.55
CA ALA A 248 11.19 -1.52 5.73
C ALA A 248 10.24 -1.70 6.93
N PRO A 249 9.54 -2.83 7.13
CA PRO A 249 8.68 -3.00 8.31
C PRO A 249 9.43 -2.86 9.63
N SER A 250 10.62 -3.46 9.73
CA SER A 250 11.47 -3.43 10.94
C SER A 250 11.89 -2.01 11.30
N MET A 251 12.42 -1.26 10.32
CA MET A 251 12.88 0.12 10.53
C MET A 251 11.75 1.07 10.89
N LEU A 252 10.59 0.94 10.23
CA LEU A 252 9.42 1.78 10.52
C LEU A 252 8.88 1.50 11.93
N LYS A 253 8.77 0.24 12.31
CA LYS A 253 8.33 -0.14 13.66
C LYS A 253 9.31 0.34 14.73
N TYR A 254 10.60 0.16 14.50
CA TYR A 254 11.63 0.68 15.39
C TYR A 254 11.52 2.20 15.59
N THR A 255 11.30 2.95 14.50
CA THR A 255 11.17 4.40 14.60
C THR A 255 9.92 4.79 15.41
N LEU A 256 8.78 4.17 15.15
CA LEU A 256 7.55 4.42 15.89
C LEU A 256 7.60 3.97 17.37
N SER A 257 8.42 2.97 17.67
CA SER A 257 8.59 2.49 19.06
C SER A 257 9.33 3.50 19.94
N LYS A 258 10.21 4.32 19.36
CA LYS A 258 10.87 5.43 20.09
C LYS A 258 9.85 6.44 20.62
N ASP A 259 8.77 6.65 19.88
CA ASP A 259 7.67 7.54 20.26
C ASP A 259 6.54 6.80 21.03
N LYS A 260 6.76 5.54 21.38
CA LYS A 260 5.82 4.67 22.12
C LYS A 260 4.44 4.55 21.44
N VAL A 261 4.39 4.67 20.10
CA VAL A 261 3.18 4.50 19.32
C VAL A 261 2.84 3.02 19.20
N ILE A 262 3.84 2.21 18.79
CA ILE A 262 3.76 0.75 18.67
C ILE A 262 5.05 0.15 19.20
N GLU A 263 5.06 -1.16 19.44
CA GLU A 263 6.28 -1.90 19.73
C GLU A 263 7.10 -2.16 18.46
N LYS A 264 8.42 -2.43 18.63
CA LYS A 264 9.35 -2.65 17.50
C LYS A 264 9.23 -4.03 16.85
N TYR A 265 8.43 -4.93 17.41
CA TYR A 265 8.40 -6.33 17.03
C TYR A 265 7.84 -6.54 15.61
N THR A 266 8.50 -7.42 14.88
CA THR A 266 8.12 -7.92 13.56
C THR A 266 7.86 -9.41 13.66
N ARG A 267 7.29 -10.00 12.63
CA ARG A 267 7.11 -11.45 12.59
C ARG A 267 8.29 -12.09 11.84
N PHE A 268 8.94 -13.08 12.46
CA PHE A 268 10.01 -13.82 11.80
C PHE A 268 9.58 -14.37 10.44
N PRO A 269 10.50 -14.41 9.42
CA PRO A 269 11.96 -14.21 9.52
C PRO A 269 12.42 -12.75 9.53
N ILE A 270 11.52 -11.74 9.43
CA ILE A 270 11.91 -10.34 9.58
C ILE A 270 12.23 -10.11 11.05
N GLN A 271 13.47 -9.73 11.36
CA GLN A 271 13.89 -9.46 12.73
C GLN A 271 13.62 -8.00 13.10
N PRO A 272 13.23 -7.73 14.36
CA PRO A 272 13.17 -6.37 14.87
C PRO A 272 14.54 -5.69 14.75
N PHE A 273 14.56 -4.45 14.29
CA PHE A 273 15.80 -3.69 14.27
C PHE A 273 16.26 -3.39 15.69
N MET A 274 17.53 -3.65 15.95
CA MET A 274 18.22 -3.35 17.20
C MET A 274 19.34 -2.36 16.88
N GLU A 275 19.38 -1.23 17.60
CA GLU A 275 20.54 -0.34 17.55
C GLU A 275 21.71 -1.08 18.19
N GLU A 276 22.85 -1.18 17.51
CA GLU A 276 24.06 -1.71 18.15
C GLU A 276 24.44 -0.80 19.33
N GLU A 277 24.53 -1.37 20.52
CA GLU A 277 25.12 -0.66 21.66
C GLU A 277 26.57 -0.35 21.31
N LYS A 278 26.87 0.94 21.14
CA LYS A 278 28.26 1.42 20.92
C LYS A 278 29.05 1.46 22.20
#